data_031edc179e55aab496441090d135e3c3
#
_entry.id   031edc179e55aab496441090d135e3c3
#
_cell.length_a   1.000
_cell.length_b   1.000
_cell.length_c   1.000
_cell.angle_alpha   90.00
_cell.angle_beta   90.00
_cell.angle_gamma   90.00
#
_symmetry.space_group_name_H-M   'P 1'
#
loop_
_entity.id
_entity.type
_entity.pdbx_description
1 polymer ?
#
loop_
_entity_poly.entity_id
_entity_poly.type
_entity_poly.pdbx_seq_one_letter_code
_entity_poly.pdbx_strand_id
1 'polypeptide(L)'
;MIVLARRYCDRVPTDQPTHQPRVLSVGFVPGVTPGKWVARWRERRPEVPLELHQHDDDALAALREVSDDVVFVRLPVDRTGLHIIPLYEEQPVVVMAQDNELSLHDDVPPGELDGETLLDVDACGGPKTAVEVAASGAGVVVLPMSLARLHARKDAVHRPVAGLPTTTIGIAWRTEDESVEVEEFIGIVRGRTAQSSRQPAQQEAPRKSAAQKTAAKKAAAKKSGGGGTEQRGVRKSAQTRKAARPSGSRGKRR
;
A
#
# COMPACT_ATOMS: atom_id res chain seq x y z
N MET A 1 -67.37 -10.38 -51.09
CA MET A 1 -66.89 -9.21 -50.33
C MET A 1 -66.06 -9.75 -49.16
N ILE A 2 -64.75 -9.86 -49.38
CA ILE A 2 -63.83 -10.44 -48.41
C ILE A 2 -63.06 -9.28 -47.81
N VAL A 3 -63.25 -9.05 -46.49
CA VAL A 3 -62.54 -8.00 -45.72
C VAL A 3 -61.26 -8.58 -45.20
N LEU A 4 -60.12 -8.13 -45.72
CA LEU A 4 -58.75 -8.43 -45.21
C LEU A 4 -58.48 -7.58 -43.98
N ALA A 5 -58.39 -8.20 -42.79
CA ALA A 5 -57.93 -7.60 -41.59
C ALA A 5 -56.39 -7.51 -41.62
N ARG A 6 -55.82 -6.31 -41.76
CA ARG A 6 -54.43 -6.01 -41.59
C ARG A 6 -54.06 -6.09 -40.06
N ARG A 7 -53.22 -7.05 -39.67
CA ARG A 7 -52.60 -7.08 -38.35
C ARG A 7 -51.50 -6.03 -38.35
N TYR A 8 -51.72 -4.97 -37.62
CA TYR A 8 -50.70 -3.96 -37.28
C TYR A 8 -49.83 -4.56 -36.15
N CYS A 9 -48.61 -4.98 -36.49
CA CYS A 9 -47.61 -5.33 -35.48
C CYS A 9 -47.02 -4.03 -34.96
N ASP A 10 -47.50 -3.57 -33.80
CA ASP A 10 -46.84 -2.54 -33.01
C ASP A 10 -45.47 -3.07 -32.58
N ARG A 11 -44.44 -2.56 -33.24
CA ARG A 11 -43.07 -2.72 -32.83
C ARG A 11 -42.85 -1.73 -31.69
N VAL A 12 -42.94 -2.18 -30.44
CA VAL A 12 -42.51 -1.44 -29.26
C VAL A 12 -41.00 -1.20 -29.42
N PRO A 13 -40.50 0.05 -29.44
CA PRO A 13 -39.08 0.31 -29.36
C PRO A 13 -38.62 -0.13 -27.98
N THR A 14 -37.84 -1.18 -27.93
CA THR A 14 -37.10 -1.54 -26.70
C THR A 14 -35.98 -0.52 -26.57
N ASP A 15 -36.27 0.61 -25.94
CA ASP A 15 -35.29 1.56 -25.50
C ASP A 15 -34.57 0.93 -24.28
N GLN A 16 -33.66 0.02 -24.58
CA GLN A 16 -32.69 -0.43 -23.57
C GLN A 16 -31.72 0.74 -23.41
N PRO A 17 -31.62 1.33 -22.23
CA PRO A 17 -30.56 2.29 -21.98
C PRO A 17 -29.26 1.56 -22.27
N THR A 18 -28.55 2.02 -23.30
CA THR A 18 -27.15 1.63 -23.56
C THR A 18 -26.35 2.08 -22.35
N HIS A 19 -26.22 1.18 -21.37
CA HIS A 19 -25.39 1.38 -20.24
C HIS A 19 -23.95 1.38 -20.78
N GLN A 20 -23.45 2.57 -21.12
CA GLN A 20 -22.01 2.71 -21.37
C GLN A 20 -21.31 2.24 -20.09
N PRO A 21 -20.40 1.27 -20.19
CA PRO A 21 -19.69 0.82 -19.01
C PRO A 21 -19.00 2.03 -18.39
N ARG A 22 -19.34 2.33 -17.12
CA ARG A 22 -18.69 3.40 -16.37
C ARG A 22 -17.21 3.05 -16.27
N VAL A 23 -16.35 3.98 -16.60
CA VAL A 23 -14.90 3.90 -16.39
C VAL A 23 -14.60 4.50 -15.02
N LEU A 24 -13.83 3.81 -14.19
CA LEU A 24 -13.33 4.37 -12.93
C LEU A 24 -12.05 5.15 -13.21
N SER A 25 -12.07 6.45 -12.97
CA SER A 25 -10.93 7.35 -13.16
C SER A 25 -10.16 7.53 -11.85
N VAL A 26 -8.87 7.20 -11.87
CA VAL A 26 -8.01 7.23 -10.67
C VAL A 26 -6.80 8.10 -10.92
N GLY A 27 -6.77 9.26 -10.25
CA GLY A 27 -5.63 10.17 -10.27
C GLY A 27 -4.56 9.78 -9.22
N PHE A 28 -3.33 10.22 -9.44
CA PHE A 28 -2.26 10.05 -8.46
C PHE A 28 -1.14 11.07 -8.63
N VAL A 29 -0.53 11.49 -7.52
CA VAL A 29 0.63 12.39 -7.50
C VAL A 29 1.93 11.63 -7.80
N PRO A 30 2.99 12.33 -8.29
CA PRO A 30 4.29 11.73 -8.56
C PRO A 30 4.86 10.95 -7.37
N GLY A 31 5.50 9.82 -7.67
CA GLY A 31 6.08 8.92 -6.67
C GLY A 31 5.09 7.88 -6.10
N VAL A 32 3.79 8.10 -6.19
CA VAL A 32 2.78 7.09 -5.82
C VAL A 32 2.67 6.02 -6.90
N THR A 33 2.60 4.76 -6.50
CA THR A 33 2.46 3.61 -7.41
C THR A 33 1.19 2.83 -7.11
N PRO A 34 0.03 3.16 -7.73
CA PRO A 34 -1.26 2.53 -7.44
C PRO A 34 -1.40 1.10 -7.98
N GLY A 35 -0.40 0.58 -8.69
CA GLY A 35 -0.46 -0.68 -9.45
C GLY A 35 -1.02 -1.89 -8.69
N LYS A 36 -0.70 -2.03 -7.38
CA LYS A 36 -1.23 -3.14 -6.56
C LYS A 36 -2.75 -3.10 -6.38
N TRP A 37 -3.33 -1.90 -6.30
CA TRP A 37 -4.78 -1.72 -6.15
C TRP A 37 -5.49 -1.85 -7.49
N VAL A 38 -4.86 -1.34 -8.56
CA VAL A 38 -5.34 -1.50 -9.94
C VAL A 38 -5.40 -2.98 -10.34
N ALA A 39 -4.37 -3.77 -10.01
CA ALA A 39 -4.37 -5.20 -10.27
C ALA A 39 -5.55 -5.89 -9.56
N ARG A 40 -5.77 -5.58 -8.28
CA ARG A 40 -6.90 -6.12 -7.50
C ARG A 40 -8.27 -5.68 -8.02
N TRP A 41 -8.36 -4.44 -8.54
CA TRP A 41 -9.57 -3.95 -9.18
C TRP A 41 -9.90 -4.77 -10.43
N ARG A 42 -8.93 -4.93 -11.32
CA ARG A 42 -9.10 -5.71 -12.56
C ARG A 42 -9.48 -7.18 -12.32
N GLU A 43 -8.97 -7.76 -11.24
CA GLU A 43 -9.36 -9.11 -10.83
C GLU A 43 -10.80 -9.17 -10.31
N ARG A 44 -11.26 -8.12 -9.61
CA ARG A 44 -12.57 -8.10 -8.95
C ARG A 44 -13.70 -7.57 -9.83
N ARG A 45 -13.38 -6.58 -10.66
CA ARG A 45 -14.33 -5.85 -11.53
C ARG A 45 -13.81 -5.78 -12.97
N PRO A 46 -13.62 -6.94 -13.64
CA PRO A 46 -13.11 -6.96 -15.01
C PRO A 46 -14.02 -6.26 -16.01
N GLU A 47 -15.30 -6.12 -15.67
CA GLU A 47 -16.33 -5.45 -16.48
C GLU A 47 -16.30 -3.92 -16.38
N VAL A 48 -15.61 -3.35 -15.37
CA VAL A 48 -15.48 -1.91 -15.18
C VAL A 48 -14.04 -1.49 -15.46
N PRO A 49 -13.76 -0.87 -16.62
CA PRO A 49 -12.43 -0.37 -16.93
C PRO A 49 -11.96 0.63 -15.88
N LEU A 50 -10.65 0.66 -15.63
CA LEU A 50 -10.00 1.64 -14.77
C LEU A 50 -8.90 2.34 -15.54
N GLU A 51 -8.95 3.68 -15.55
CA GLU A 51 -7.95 4.58 -16.11
C GLU A 51 -7.13 5.21 -15.01
N LEU A 52 -5.84 5.48 -15.31
CA LEU A 52 -4.89 6.08 -14.39
C LEU A 52 -4.38 7.39 -14.96
N HIS A 53 -4.44 8.45 -14.16
CA HIS A 53 -3.95 9.78 -14.53
C HIS A 53 -2.91 10.28 -13.51
N GLN A 54 -1.70 10.57 -13.98
CA GLN A 54 -0.71 11.23 -13.14
C GLN A 54 -0.91 12.74 -13.22
N HIS A 55 -0.95 13.39 -12.06
CA HIS A 55 -1.05 14.84 -11.92
C HIS A 55 0.22 15.37 -11.27
N ASP A 56 0.97 16.16 -12.01
CA ASP A 56 2.25 16.69 -11.53
C ASP A 56 2.07 17.86 -10.54
N ASP A 57 0.96 18.64 -10.70
CA ASP A 57 0.67 19.80 -9.87
C ASP A 57 -0.53 19.56 -8.92
N ASP A 58 -1.70 20.09 -9.23
CA ASP A 58 -2.89 20.00 -8.37
C ASP A 58 -3.76 18.77 -8.69
N ALA A 59 -3.42 17.65 -8.06
CA ALA A 59 -4.22 16.45 -8.18
C ALA A 59 -5.65 16.60 -7.63
N LEU A 60 -5.90 17.54 -6.70
CA LEU A 60 -7.25 17.78 -6.19
C LEU A 60 -8.12 18.58 -7.17
N ALA A 61 -7.54 19.34 -8.08
CA ALA A 61 -8.30 19.99 -9.15
C ALA A 61 -9.04 18.95 -9.98
N ALA A 62 -8.41 17.82 -10.28
CA ALA A 62 -9.04 16.72 -11.02
C ALA A 62 -10.31 16.16 -10.35
N LEU A 63 -10.34 16.09 -9.01
CA LEU A 63 -11.56 15.74 -8.28
C LEU A 63 -12.64 16.82 -8.35
N ARG A 64 -12.23 18.09 -8.22
CA ARG A 64 -13.17 19.24 -8.26
C ARG A 64 -13.77 19.44 -9.64
N GLU A 65 -12.99 19.17 -10.69
CA GLU A 65 -13.40 19.25 -12.09
C GLU A 65 -14.11 17.99 -12.59
N VAL A 66 -14.27 16.99 -11.72
CA VAL A 66 -14.94 15.71 -12.02
C VAL A 66 -14.24 14.91 -13.14
N SER A 67 -12.95 15.16 -13.37
CA SER A 67 -12.15 14.39 -14.33
C SER A 67 -11.66 13.07 -13.73
N ASP A 68 -11.45 13.04 -12.40
CA ASP A 68 -11.15 11.81 -11.65
C ASP A 68 -12.24 11.53 -10.60
N ASP A 69 -12.49 10.25 -10.35
CA ASP A 69 -13.41 9.80 -9.29
C ASP A 69 -12.70 9.73 -7.94
N VAL A 70 -11.45 9.28 -7.92
CA VAL A 70 -10.58 9.20 -6.74
C VAL A 70 -9.16 9.65 -7.07
N VAL A 71 -8.45 10.22 -6.10
CA VAL A 71 -7.06 10.66 -6.29
C VAL A 71 -6.19 10.25 -5.09
N PHE A 72 -5.01 9.70 -5.37
CA PHE A 72 -3.97 9.52 -4.36
C PHE A 72 -3.21 10.83 -4.20
N VAL A 73 -3.16 11.36 -2.98
CA VAL A 73 -2.60 12.68 -2.65
C VAL A 73 -1.55 12.59 -1.56
N ARG A 74 -0.63 13.54 -1.54
CA ARG A 74 0.33 13.73 -0.44
C ARG A 74 -0.21 14.77 0.52
N LEU A 75 -0.40 14.36 1.79
CA LEU A 75 -0.95 15.21 2.84
C LEU A 75 0.14 16.15 3.42
N PRO A 76 -0.25 17.34 3.92
CA PRO A 76 -1.62 17.82 4.10
C PRO A 76 -2.22 18.43 2.82
N VAL A 77 -3.56 18.38 2.69
CA VAL A 77 -4.33 19.01 1.62
C VAL A 77 -5.62 19.62 2.15
N ASP A 78 -6.22 20.55 1.40
CA ASP A 78 -7.57 21.05 1.70
C ASP A 78 -8.60 19.94 1.59
N ARG A 79 -9.37 19.74 2.68
CA ARG A 79 -10.35 18.67 2.81
C ARG A 79 -11.77 19.08 2.47
N THR A 80 -11.99 20.33 2.09
CA THR A 80 -13.33 20.87 1.85
C THR A 80 -14.03 20.07 0.76
N GLY A 81 -15.20 19.48 1.09
CA GLY A 81 -15.98 18.64 0.17
C GLY A 81 -15.35 17.28 -0.16
N LEU A 82 -14.34 16.83 0.58
CA LEU A 82 -13.62 15.59 0.31
C LEU A 82 -13.60 14.65 1.51
N HIS A 83 -13.77 13.38 1.22
CA HIS A 83 -13.35 12.30 2.09
C HIS A 83 -11.88 12.00 1.85
N ILE A 84 -11.10 11.85 2.93
CA ILE A 84 -9.67 11.51 2.84
C ILE A 84 -9.34 10.42 3.85
N ILE A 85 -8.65 9.39 3.38
CA ILE A 85 -8.15 8.30 4.20
C ILE A 85 -6.62 8.26 4.08
N PRO A 86 -5.86 8.39 5.19
CA PRO A 86 -4.43 8.15 5.18
C PRO A 86 -4.14 6.66 4.92
N LEU A 87 -3.11 6.38 4.12
CA LEU A 87 -2.77 5.02 3.70
C LEU A 87 -1.42 4.54 4.23
N TYR A 88 -0.39 5.35 4.05
CA TYR A 88 0.97 5.03 4.49
C TYR A 88 1.83 6.29 4.60
N GLU A 89 2.93 6.15 5.31
CA GLU A 89 3.91 7.21 5.49
C GLU A 89 5.10 7.01 4.55
N GLU A 90 5.63 8.12 4.05
CA GLU A 90 6.86 8.19 3.26
C GLU A 90 7.96 8.74 4.14
N GLN A 91 9.08 8.03 4.18
CA GLN A 91 10.25 8.46 4.92
C GLN A 91 10.95 9.61 4.21
N PRO A 92 11.36 10.68 4.93
CA PRO A 92 12.18 11.74 4.37
C PRO A 92 13.58 11.21 4.09
N VAL A 93 14.14 11.62 2.95
CA VAL A 93 15.52 11.34 2.57
C VAL A 93 16.19 12.62 2.12
N VAL A 94 17.47 12.75 2.38
CA VAL A 94 18.32 13.77 1.78
C VAL A 94 18.94 13.21 0.50
N VAL A 95 18.84 13.98 -0.59
CA VAL A 95 19.49 13.69 -1.88
C VAL A 95 20.66 14.64 -2.06
N MET A 96 21.79 14.10 -2.48
CA MET A 96 23.07 14.82 -2.60
C MET A 96 23.90 14.27 -3.75
N ALA A 97 24.97 14.97 -4.13
CA ALA A 97 25.99 14.46 -5.03
C ALA A 97 26.64 13.19 -4.45
N GLN A 98 27.12 12.31 -5.33
CA GLN A 98 27.68 11.02 -4.92
C GLN A 98 28.96 11.16 -4.06
N ASP A 99 29.72 12.23 -4.25
CA ASP A 99 30.96 12.55 -3.55
C ASP A 99 30.75 13.41 -2.29
N ASN A 100 29.51 13.77 -1.94
CA ASN A 100 29.20 14.47 -0.69
C ASN A 100 29.48 13.56 0.53
N GLU A 101 30.07 14.12 1.60
CA GLU A 101 30.45 13.38 2.82
C GLU A 101 29.27 12.71 3.50
N LEU A 102 28.08 13.30 3.46
CA LEU A 102 26.86 12.69 4.01
C LEU A 102 26.48 11.36 3.32
N SER A 103 27.00 11.10 2.13
CA SER A 103 26.78 9.82 1.42
C SER A 103 27.36 8.61 2.17
N LEU A 104 28.30 8.83 3.08
CA LEU A 104 28.95 7.79 3.89
C LEU A 104 28.08 7.28 5.05
N HIS A 105 27.02 8.01 5.42
CA HIS A 105 26.07 7.59 6.43
C HIS A 105 25.06 6.60 5.86
N ASP A 106 24.65 5.60 6.64
CA ASP A 106 23.47 4.78 6.31
C ASP A 106 22.16 5.54 6.58
N ASP A 107 22.12 6.28 7.72
CA ASP A 107 21.08 7.21 8.12
C ASP A 107 21.73 8.53 8.51
N VAL A 108 21.27 9.65 7.94
CA VAL A 108 21.83 10.97 8.23
C VAL A 108 21.17 11.56 9.47
N PRO A 109 21.93 11.91 10.53
CA PRO A 109 21.38 12.65 11.66
C PRO A 109 20.94 14.05 11.22
N PRO A 110 19.83 14.62 11.73
CA PRO A 110 19.36 15.95 11.33
C PRO A 110 20.41 17.06 11.51
N GLY A 111 21.22 16.99 12.57
CA GLY A 111 22.26 17.98 12.84
C GLY A 111 23.40 18.02 11.81
N GLU A 112 23.59 16.96 11.04
CA GLU A 112 24.59 16.95 9.95
C GLU A 112 24.12 17.79 8.74
N LEU A 113 22.81 18.06 8.65
CA LEU A 113 22.26 18.94 7.60
C LEU A 113 22.52 20.42 7.88
N ASP A 114 22.84 20.80 9.14
CA ASP A 114 23.06 22.20 9.53
C ASP A 114 24.29 22.83 8.82
N GLY A 115 25.22 22.00 8.38
CA GLY A 115 26.41 22.41 7.61
C GLY A 115 26.21 22.48 6.10
N GLU A 116 25.08 22.00 5.61
CA GLU A 116 24.81 21.89 4.18
C GLU A 116 23.98 23.06 3.62
N THR A 117 24.13 23.31 2.33
CA THR A 117 23.23 24.22 1.61
C THR A 117 21.93 23.46 1.29
N LEU A 118 20.87 23.70 2.08
CA LEU A 118 19.56 23.12 1.83
C LEU A 118 18.88 23.81 0.63
N LEU A 119 18.56 23.03 -0.39
CA LEU A 119 17.86 23.50 -1.58
C LEU A 119 16.35 23.51 -1.32
N ASP A 120 15.71 24.63 -1.67
CA ASP A 120 14.26 24.74 -1.68
C ASP A 120 13.70 24.14 -2.98
N VAL A 121 12.78 23.20 -2.84
CA VAL A 121 12.20 22.44 -3.97
C VAL A 121 11.44 23.36 -4.93
N ASP A 122 10.66 24.30 -4.39
CA ASP A 122 9.83 25.20 -5.21
C ASP A 122 10.69 26.23 -5.90
N ALA A 123 11.70 26.79 -5.21
CA ALA A 123 12.68 27.70 -5.80
C ALA A 123 13.51 27.05 -6.91
N CYS A 124 13.74 25.74 -6.83
CA CYS A 124 14.39 24.96 -7.89
C CYS A 124 13.48 24.65 -9.09
N GLY A 125 12.17 24.93 -9.00
CA GLY A 125 11.21 24.58 -10.04
C GLY A 125 10.73 23.12 -9.97
N GLY A 126 10.72 22.54 -8.76
CA GLY A 126 10.17 21.23 -8.47
C GLY A 126 11.21 20.14 -8.15
N PRO A 127 10.74 18.95 -7.72
CA PRO A 127 11.59 17.90 -7.19
C PRO A 127 12.64 17.39 -8.18
N LYS A 128 12.31 17.30 -9.45
CA LYS A 128 13.23 16.84 -10.51
C LYS A 128 14.43 17.74 -10.62
N THR A 129 14.19 19.05 -10.78
CA THR A 129 15.25 20.05 -10.92
C THR A 129 16.07 20.17 -9.62
N ALA A 130 15.40 20.11 -8.46
CA ALA A 130 16.10 20.12 -7.16
C ALA A 130 17.09 18.94 -7.04
N VAL A 131 16.73 17.73 -7.51
CA VAL A 131 17.64 16.58 -7.57
C VAL A 131 18.79 16.82 -8.56
N GLU A 132 18.53 17.47 -9.71
CA GLU A 132 19.57 17.82 -10.68
C GLU A 132 20.59 18.82 -10.10
N VAL A 133 20.11 19.81 -9.36
CA VAL A 133 20.96 20.80 -8.67
C VAL A 133 21.74 20.13 -7.53
N ALA A 134 21.12 19.26 -6.74
CA ALA A 134 21.80 18.49 -5.70
C ALA A 134 22.89 17.58 -6.27
N ALA A 135 22.63 16.93 -7.41
CA ALA A 135 23.60 16.08 -8.09
C ALA A 135 24.83 16.84 -8.60
N SER A 136 24.71 18.15 -8.88
CA SER A 136 25.85 19.01 -9.27
C SER A 136 26.76 19.41 -8.11
N GLY A 137 26.40 19.07 -6.87
CA GLY A 137 27.15 19.45 -5.66
C GLY A 137 26.85 20.88 -5.16
N ALA A 138 25.84 21.55 -5.70
CA ALA A 138 25.47 22.91 -5.29
C ALA A 138 24.73 22.97 -3.93
N GLY A 139 24.35 21.83 -3.38
CA GLY A 139 23.67 21.67 -2.11
C GLY A 139 23.02 20.30 -1.98
N VAL A 140 22.14 20.16 -1.00
CA VAL A 140 21.38 18.94 -0.74
C VAL A 140 19.88 19.24 -0.69
N VAL A 141 19.02 18.30 -1.06
CA VAL A 141 17.57 18.46 -0.99
C VAL A 141 16.92 17.37 -0.18
N VAL A 142 15.98 17.73 0.69
CA VAL A 142 15.17 16.77 1.44
C VAL A 142 13.86 16.51 0.69
N LEU A 143 13.61 15.25 0.38
CA LEU A 143 12.43 14.80 -0.36
C LEU A 143 11.81 13.57 0.31
N PRO A 144 10.51 13.28 0.06
CA PRO A 144 9.97 11.95 0.30
C PRO A 144 10.72 10.90 -0.51
N MET A 145 10.95 9.72 0.09
CA MET A 145 11.68 8.61 -0.53
C MET A 145 11.17 8.25 -1.94
N SER A 146 9.86 8.33 -2.15
CA SER A 146 9.24 8.00 -3.44
C SER A 146 9.66 8.98 -4.54
N LEU A 147 9.75 10.28 -4.24
CA LEU A 147 10.21 11.30 -5.18
C LEU A 147 11.71 11.18 -5.46
N ALA A 148 12.51 10.92 -4.42
CA ALA A 148 13.94 10.67 -4.61
C ALA A 148 14.21 9.46 -5.53
N ARG A 149 13.39 8.41 -5.42
CA ARG A 149 13.47 7.23 -6.30
C ARG A 149 12.96 7.51 -7.71
N LEU A 150 11.88 8.29 -7.83
CA LEU A 150 11.31 8.67 -9.13
C LEU A 150 12.31 9.45 -9.97
N HIS A 151 13.07 10.35 -9.33
CA HIS A 151 14.07 11.20 -9.97
C HIS A 151 15.51 10.71 -9.76
N ALA A 152 15.69 9.42 -9.45
CA ALA A 152 17.01 8.85 -9.20
C ALA A 152 17.98 9.08 -10.38
N ARG A 153 19.21 9.46 -10.05
CA ARG A 153 20.30 9.73 -11.00
C ARG A 153 21.54 8.92 -10.63
N LYS A 154 22.42 8.70 -11.59
CA LYS A 154 23.68 7.97 -11.35
C LYS A 154 24.71 8.80 -10.57
N ASP A 155 24.63 10.11 -10.67
CA ASP A 155 25.53 11.10 -10.07
C ASP A 155 24.99 11.64 -8.72
N ALA A 156 23.86 11.12 -8.25
CA ALA A 156 23.27 11.46 -6.96
C ALA A 156 22.97 10.21 -6.13
N VAL A 157 23.06 10.37 -4.83
CA VAL A 157 22.64 9.36 -3.85
C VAL A 157 21.61 9.95 -2.90
N HIS A 158 20.81 9.07 -2.29
CA HIS A 158 19.89 9.49 -1.22
C HIS A 158 20.12 8.65 0.03
N ARG A 159 19.94 9.28 1.18
CA ARG A 159 20.02 8.64 2.51
C ARG A 159 18.83 9.03 3.35
N PRO A 160 18.28 8.11 4.15
CA PRO A 160 17.25 8.45 5.12
C PRO A 160 17.74 9.53 6.08
N VAL A 161 16.83 10.39 6.55
CA VAL A 161 17.12 11.37 7.60
C VAL A 161 16.28 11.02 8.81
N ALA A 162 16.95 10.66 9.90
CA ALA A 162 16.30 10.32 11.15
C ALA A 162 15.68 11.56 11.80
N GLY A 163 14.49 11.43 12.41
CA GLY A 163 13.87 12.50 13.20
C GLY A 163 13.20 13.63 12.43
N LEU A 164 13.26 13.66 11.09
CA LEU A 164 12.43 14.55 10.31
C LEU A 164 10.99 13.99 10.18
N PRO A 165 9.98 14.87 10.06
CA PRO A 165 8.59 14.44 9.90
C PRO A 165 8.40 13.66 8.60
N THR A 166 7.65 12.57 8.69
CA THR A 166 7.21 11.79 7.53
C THR A 166 6.13 12.53 6.75
N THR A 167 6.02 12.28 5.47
CA THR A 167 4.88 12.68 4.64
C THR A 167 3.89 11.52 4.55
N THR A 168 2.59 11.82 4.53
CA THR A 168 1.56 10.79 4.46
C THR A 168 0.91 10.79 3.08
N ILE A 169 0.83 9.63 2.44
CA ILE A 169 -0.02 9.43 1.27
C ILE A 169 -1.40 9.02 1.72
N GLY A 170 -2.40 9.71 1.18
CA GLY A 170 -3.81 9.41 1.38
C GLY A 170 -4.51 9.15 0.05
N ILE A 171 -5.77 8.71 0.12
CA ILE A 171 -6.70 8.67 -1.00
C ILE A 171 -7.87 9.59 -0.70
N ALA A 172 -8.25 10.39 -1.69
CA ALA A 172 -9.33 11.36 -1.60
C ALA A 172 -10.40 11.08 -2.65
N TRP A 173 -11.66 11.39 -2.32
CA TRP A 173 -12.80 11.38 -3.22
C TRP A 173 -13.86 12.38 -2.74
N ARG A 174 -14.78 12.78 -3.61
CA ARG A 174 -15.83 13.75 -3.26
C ARG A 174 -16.81 13.19 -2.25
N THR A 175 -17.25 14.02 -1.30
CA THR A 175 -18.25 13.63 -0.27
C THR A 175 -19.61 13.31 -0.87
N GLU A 176 -19.93 13.89 -2.02
CA GLU A 176 -21.19 13.70 -2.76
C GLU A 176 -21.18 12.49 -3.70
N ASP A 177 -20.03 11.82 -3.86
CA ASP A 177 -19.90 10.65 -4.74
C ASP A 177 -20.33 9.38 -3.99
N GLU A 178 -21.55 8.93 -4.28
CA GLU A 178 -22.15 7.71 -3.75
C GLU A 178 -22.04 6.52 -4.72
N SER A 179 -21.11 6.59 -5.70
CA SER A 179 -20.99 5.54 -6.69
C SER A 179 -20.45 4.24 -6.08
N VAL A 180 -21.05 3.13 -6.50
CA VAL A 180 -20.66 1.78 -6.05
C VAL A 180 -19.21 1.48 -6.41
N GLU A 181 -18.74 1.97 -7.54
CA GLU A 181 -17.37 1.77 -8.03
C GLU A 181 -16.35 2.44 -7.13
N VAL A 182 -16.61 3.68 -6.71
CA VAL A 182 -15.74 4.42 -5.76
C VAL A 182 -15.72 3.71 -4.42
N GLU A 183 -16.89 3.34 -3.86
CA GLU A 183 -16.95 2.61 -2.58
C GLU A 183 -16.18 1.29 -2.63
N GLU A 184 -16.31 0.55 -3.73
CA GLU A 184 -15.63 -0.73 -3.87
C GLU A 184 -14.12 -0.55 -4.03
N PHE A 185 -13.67 0.45 -4.82
CA PHE A 185 -12.25 0.77 -4.95
C PHE A 185 -11.64 1.18 -3.62
N ILE A 186 -12.31 2.07 -2.85
CA ILE A 186 -11.91 2.43 -1.49
C ILE A 186 -11.85 1.18 -0.58
N GLY A 187 -12.80 0.27 -0.73
CA GLY A 187 -12.78 -1.03 -0.04
C GLY A 187 -11.54 -1.86 -0.36
N ILE A 188 -11.13 -1.91 -1.63
CA ILE A 188 -9.90 -2.59 -2.08
C ILE A 188 -8.65 -1.91 -1.51
N VAL A 189 -8.60 -0.59 -1.54
CA VAL A 189 -7.47 0.20 -0.99
C VAL A 189 -7.31 -0.05 0.50
N ARG A 190 -8.42 -0.15 1.26
CA ARG A 190 -8.45 -0.49 2.69
C ARG A 190 -8.15 -1.95 3.00
N GLY A 191 -7.96 -2.79 1.98
CA GLY A 191 -7.65 -4.21 2.14
C GLY A 191 -8.86 -5.11 2.41
N ARG A 192 -10.09 -4.66 2.12
CA ARG A 192 -11.27 -5.52 2.18
C ARG A 192 -11.16 -6.65 1.15
N THR A 193 -11.37 -7.87 1.61
CA THR A 193 -11.43 -9.04 0.71
C THR A 193 -12.83 -9.16 0.09
N ALA A 194 -12.96 -9.87 -1.04
CA ALA A 194 -14.25 -10.10 -1.70
C ALA A 194 -15.30 -10.76 -0.78
N GLN A 195 -14.86 -11.46 0.25
CA GLN A 195 -15.73 -12.12 1.23
C GLN A 195 -16.27 -11.15 2.30
N SER A 196 -15.57 -10.02 2.58
CA SER A 196 -16.04 -9.03 3.57
C SER A 196 -17.17 -8.14 3.04
N SER A 197 -17.33 -8.03 1.72
CA SER A 197 -18.37 -7.18 1.09
C SER A 197 -19.77 -7.79 1.12
N ARG A 198 -19.90 -9.08 1.47
CA ARG A 198 -21.18 -9.81 1.50
C ARG A 198 -21.81 -9.96 2.88
N GLN A 199 -21.16 -9.46 3.95
CA GLN A 199 -21.77 -9.47 5.28
C GLN A 199 -22.32 -8.07 5.58
N PRO A 200 -23.66 -7.89 5.72
CA PRO A 200 -24.19 -6.72 6.38
C PRO A 200 -23.60 -6.66 7.80
N ALA A 201 -23.30 -5.46 8.26
CA ALA A 201 -22.66 -5.20 9.55
C ALA A 201 -23.32 -6.01 10.68
N GLN A 202 -22.82 -7.21 10.96
CA GLN A 202 -23.08 -7.92 12.20
C GLN A 202 -22.15 -7.31 13.23
N GLN A 203 -22.79 -6.77 14.27
CA GLN A 203 -22.19 -6.23 15.48
C GLN A 203 -20.99 -7.09 15.90
N GLU A 204 -19.84 -6.48 16.07
CA GLU A 204 -18.64 -7.09 16.62
C GLU A 204 -18.98 -7.71 18.00
N ALA A 205 -19.04 -9.04 18.03
CA ALA A 205 -18.98 -9.75 19.29
C ALA A 205 -17.61 -9.51 19.95
N PRO A 206 -17.55 -9.20 21.25
CA PRO A 206 -16.30 -8.82 21.91
C PRO A 206 -15.25 -9.92 21.77
N ARG A 207 -14.08 -9.55 21.28
CA ARG A 207 -12.91 -10.44 21.12
C ARG A 207 -12.53 -11.00 22.50
N LYS A 208 -12.66 -12.32 22.67
CA LYS A 208 -12.23 -13.01 23.90
C LYS A 208 -10.75 -12.73 24.15
N SER A 209 -10.42 -12.17 25.30
CA SER A 209 -9.07 -11.84 25.70
C SER A 209 -8.16 -13.09 25.74
N ALA A 210 -6.84 -12.90 25.59
CA ALA A 210 -5.86 -13.99 25.62
C ALA A 210 -5.96 -14.85 26.90
N ALA A 211 -6.41 -14.25 28.01
CA ALA A 211 -6.66 -14.95 29.29
C ALA A 211 -7.81 -15.99 29.22
N GLN A 212 -8.85 -15.75 28.37
CA GLN A 212 -9.95 -16.70 28.21
C GLN A 212 -9.57 -17.89 27.31
N LYS A 213 -8.60 -17.71 26.39
CA LYS A 213 -8.10 -18.81 25.53
C LYS A 213 -7.22 -19.79 26.31
N THR A 214 -6.46 -19.33 27.30
CA THR A 214 -5.63 -20.18 28.18
C THR A 214 -6.48 -20.97 29.19
N ALA A 215 -7.57 -20.38 29.70
CA ALA A 215 -8.50 -21.09 30.61
C ALA A 215 -9.26 -22.21 29.89
N ALA A 216 -9.70 -22.01 28.65
CA ALA A 216 -10.38 -23.04 27.85
C ALA A 216 -9.44 -24.20 27.49
N LYS A 217 -8.16 -23.96 27.22
CA LYS A 217 -7.16 -24.99 26.92
C LYS A 217 -6.80 -25.82 28.16
N LYS A 218 -6.82 -25.21 29.38
CA LYS A 218 -6.56 -25.90 30.66
C LYS A 218 -7.74 -26.76 31.13
N ALA A 219 -8.97 -26.37 30.75
CA ALA A 219 -10.18 -27.16 31.04
C ALA A 219 -10.32 -28.42 30.12
N ALA A 220 -9.88 -28.31 28.86
CA ALA A 220 -9.87 -29.41 27.90
C ALA A 220 -8.82 -30.48 28.27
N ALA A 221 -7.64 -30.07 28.78
CA ALA A 221 -6.58 -30.97 29.21
C ALA A 221 -6.92 -31.76 30.49
N LYS A 222 -7.90 -31.30 31.30
CA LYS A 222 -8.31 -31.97 32.57
C LYS A 222 -9.39 -33.03 32.35
N LYS A 223 -9.98 -33.12 31.14
CA LYS A 223 -11.02 -34.13 30.80
C LYS A 223 -10.48 -35.37 30.08
N SER A 224 -9.19 -35.41 29.70
CA SER A 224 -8.57 -36.55 29.01
C SER A 224 -7.64 -37.42 29.89
N GLY A 225 -7.63 -37.22 31.20
CA GLY A 225 -6.80 -38.00 32.14
C GLY A 225 -7.63 -38.75 33.17
N GLY A 226 -8.22 -39.87 32.79
CA GLY A 226 -8.90 -40.75 33.75
C GLY A 226 -9.30 -42.10 33.13
N GLY A 227 -8.60 -43.14 33.46
CA GLY A 227 -8.97 -44.54 33.17
C GLY A 227 -7.83 -45.32 32.55
N GLY A 228 -7.04 -46.00 33.36
CA GLY A 228 -7.20 -47.33 33.83
C GLY A 228 -6.10 -48.27 33.40
N THR A 229 -5.38 -48.75 34.38
CA THR A 229 -4.91 -50.13 34.67
C THR A 229 -3.75 -50.74 33.89
N GLU A 230 -2.69 -50.94 34.68
CA GLU A 230 -1.86 -52.15 34.89
C GLU A 230 -1.66 -53.16 33.74
N GLN A 231 -0.42 -53.40 33.36
CA GLN A 231 0.29 -54.68 33.53
C GLN A 231 1.77 -54.59 33.09
N ARG A 232 2.64 -54.74 34.06
CA ARG A 232 3.73 -55.71 34.26
C ARG A 232 4.48 -56.26 33.03
N GLY A 233 5.84 -56.10 33.03
CA GLY A 233 6.79 -56.94 32.29
C GLY A 233 8.09 -56.23 31.99
N VAL A 234 9.02 -56.15 32.88
CA VAL A 234 10.26 -56.94 33.10
C VAL A 234 11.28 -56.89 31.93
N ARG A 235 12.47 -56.35 32.31
CA ARG A 235 13.86 -56.67 31.83
C ARG A 235 14.25 -56.22 30.41
N LYS A 236 15.41 -55.74 30.12
CA LYS A 236 16.81 -55.78 30.59
C LYS A 236 17.61 -54.72 29.81
N SER A 237 18.42 -53.94 30.47
CA SER A 237 19.90 -53.80 30.38
C SER A 237 20.58 -53.91 29.01
N ALA A 238 21.37 -52.93 28.64
CA ALA A 238 22.83 -52.91 28.53
C ALA A 238 23.27 -51.87 27.51
N GLN A 239 24.00 -50.89 27.97
CA GLN A 239 25.44 -50.75 27.79
C GLN A 239 25.90 -50.13 26.46
N THR A 240 26.41 -48.94 26.58
CA THR A 240 27.80 -48.50 26.44
C THR A 240 28.36 -48.19 25.04
N ARG A 241 29.01 -47.07 25.01
CA ARG A 241 30.29 -46.64 24.42
C ARG A 241 30.12 -45.59 23.29
N LYS A 242 30.54 -44.38 23.53
CA LYS A 242 31.86 -43.75 23.62
C LYS A 242 32.59 -43.61 22.29
N ALA A 243 33.06 -42.39 22.11
CA ALA A 243 34.21 -41.93 21.31
C ALA A 243 33.85 -41.35 19.92
N ALA A 244 34.39 -40.33 19.41
CA ALA A 244 35.44 -39.38 19.67
C ALA A 244 35.58 -38.53 18.38
N ARG A 245 35.93 -37.28 18.55
CA ARG A 245 36.55 -36.42 17.52
C ARG A 245 37.84 -37.00 16.99
N PRO A 246 38.36 -36.63 15.79
CA PRO A 246 39.22 -35.46 15.64
C PRO A 246 39.02 -34.68 14.31
N SER A 247 39.18 -33.36 14.24
CA SER A 247 40.35 -32.51 13.96
C SER A 247 41.20 -32.86 12.72
N GLY A 248 41.46 -31.88 11.88
CA GLY A 248 42.53 -31.80 10.91
C GLY A 248 42.05 -31.08 9.63
N SER A 249 42.46 -29.93 9.29
CA SER A 249 43.75 -29.33 9.02
C SER A 249 43.92 -29.02 7.52
N ARG A 250 44.13 -27.73 7.22
CA ARG A 250 45.06 -27.15 6.25
C ARG A 250 45.12 -27.58 4.76
N GLY A 251 45.22 -26.53 3.96
CA GLY A 251 45.82 -26.48 2.63
C GLY A 251 45.21 -25.34 1.80
N LYS A 252 45.69 -24.22 1.67
CA LYS A 252 46.79 -23.41 1.13
C LYS A 252 47.11 -23.72 -0.35
N ARG A 253 47.13 -22.63 -1.15
CA ARG A 253 47.71 -22.38 -2.50
C ARG A 253 46.71 -22.66 -3.65
N ARG A 254 46.49 -21.75 -4.64
CA ARG A 254 47.34 -20.67 -5.23
C ARG A 254 46.48 -19.48 -5.61
#